data_ae86999d2b8df75c0db0095e12829147
#
_entry.id   ae86999d2b8df75c0db0095e12829147
#
_cell.length_a   1.000
_cell.length_b   1.000
_cell.length_c   1.000
_cell.angle_alpha   90.00
_cell.angle_beta   90.00
_cell.angle_gamma   90.00
#
_symmetry.space_group_name_H-M   'P 1'
#
loop_
_entity.id
_entity.type
_entity.pdbx_description
1 polymer ?
#
loop_
_entity_poly.entity_id
_entity_poly.type
_entity_poly.pdbx_seq_one_letter_code
_entity_poly.pdbx_strand_id
1 'polypeptide(L)'
;MNQASLRKRLAAGERAYGTMVFEFFTPGLIPVLRAAGCEWVVLDMEHSGVGIDTIKQQIAYARGLDIAVWVRVPEKSYAAVATVLDAGARGIMVPMLETVEQAQDLVRWARYRP
;
A
#
# COMPACT_ATOMS: atom_id res chain seq x y z
N MET A 1 14.95 -2.64 -2.84
CA MET A 1 14.26 -3.88 -2.37
C MET A 1 12.90 -3.99 -3.05
N ASN A 2 12.58 -5.11 -3.66
CA ASN A 2 11.24 -5.32 -4.22
C ASN A 2 10.34 -6.03 -3.20
N GLN A 3 9.03 -6.08 -3.48
CA GLN A 3 8.04 -6.69 -2.59
C GLN A 3 8.37 -8.16 -2.27
N ALA A 4 8.85 -8.93 -3.25
CA ALA A 4 9.20 -10.33 -3.02
C ALA A 4 10.36 -10.47 -2.04
N SER A 5 11.36 -9.60 -2.13
CA SER A 5 12.50 -9.58 -1.21
C SER A 5 12.07 -9.22 0.21
N LEU A 6 11.22 -8.21 0.37
CA LEU A 6 10.67 -7.82 1.67
C LEU A 6 9.88 -8.96 2.30
N ARG A 7 9.02 -9.60 1.51
CA ARG A 7 8.21 -10.74 1.96
C ARG A 7 9.08 -11.91 2.45
N LYS A 8 10.14 -12.23 1.72
CA LYS A 8 11.10 -13.27 2.11
C LYS A 8 11.79 -12.96 3.43
N ARG A 9 12.24 -11.73 3.60
CA ARG A 9 12.89 -11.28 4.82
C ARG A 9 11.97 -11.39 6.02
N LEU A 10 10.74 -10.94 5.88
CA LEU A 10 9.74 -11.04 6.93
C LEU A 10 9.43 -12.50 7.27
N ALA A 11 9.30 -13.36 6.27
CA ALA A 11 9.08 -14.80 6.47
C ALA A 11 10.26 -15.47 7.18
N ALA A 12 11.47 -14.96 7.00
CA ALA A 12 12.67 -15.43 7.69
C ALA A 12 12.82 -14.86 9.11
N GLY A 13 11.85 -14.07 9.58
CA GLY A 13 11.88 -13.47 10.91
C GLY A 13 12.67 -12.16 11.00
N GLU A 14 13.09 -11.60 9.88
CA GLU A 14 13.76 -10.31 9.86
C GLU A 14 12.77 -9.17 10.08
N ARG A 15 13.28 -8.06 10.58
CA ARG A 15 12.49 -6.83 10.76
C ARG A 15 12.58 -5.93 9.54
N ALA A 16 11.50 -5.22 9.28
CA ALA A 16 11.46 -4.16 8.27
C ALA A 16 10.85 -2.91 8.89
N TYR A 17 11.41 -1.76 8.57
CA TYR A 17 11.01 -0.48 9.15
C TYR A 17 10.37 0.41 8.09
N GLY A 18 9.28 1.05 8.46
CA GLY A 18 8.55 1.94 7.59
C GLY A 18 7.61 2.84 8.37
N THR A 19 6.70 3.50 7.69
CA THR A 19 5.76 4.43 8.29
C THR A 19 4.43 4.47 7.58
N MET A 20 3.43 5.05 8.23
CA MET A 20 2.17 5.44 7.61
C MET A 20 2.17 6.93 7.33
N VAL A 21 1.52 7.31 6.23
CA VAL A 21 1.43 8.71 5.80
C VAL A 21 -0.04 9.10 5.66
N PHE A 22 -0.40 10.20 6.31
CA PHE A 22 -1.75 10.74 6.35
C PHE A 22 -1.86 12.10 5.66
N GLU A 23 -0.74 12.79 5.45
CA GLU A 23 -0.67 14.15 4.89
C GLU A 23 0.63 14.38 4.14
N PHE A 24 0.77 15.57 3.54
CA PHE A 24 1.98 16.01 2.83
C PHE A 24 2.32 15.16 1.61
N PHE A 25 1.29 14.80 0.84
CA PHE A 25 1.44 14.00 -0.38
C PHE A 25 2.06 14.85 -1.50
N THR A 26 3.37 15.06 -1.41
CA THR A 26 4.16 15.84 -2.36
C THR A 26 5.04 14.93 -3.21
N PRO A 27 5.60 15.43 -4.34
CA PRO A 27 6.53 14.62 -5.14
C PRO A 27 7.76 14.13 -4.38
N GLY A 28 8.20 14.87 -3.37
CA GLY A 28 9.38 14.53 -2.58
C GLY A 28 9.15 13.57 -1.43
N LEU A 29 7.89 13.23 -1.11
CA LEU A 29 7.57 12.45 0.09
C LEU A 29 8.23 11.07 0.08
N ILE A 30 7.97 10.27 -0.93
CA ILE A 30 8.50 8.90 -1.00
C ILE A 30 10.03 8.89 -1.09
N PRO A 31 10.67 9.71 -1.93
CA PRO A 31 12.13 9.82 -1.94
C PRO A 31 12.74 10.17 -0.59
N VAL A 32 12.15 11.10 0.15
CA VAL A 32 12.61 11.47 1.50
C VAL A 32 12.49 10.31 2.47
N LEU A 33 11.37 9.62 2.46
CA LEU A 33 11.16 8.44 3.32
C LEU A 33 12.17 7.35 3.02
N ARG A 34 12.43 7.10 1.75
CA ARG A 34 13.45 6.12 1.36
C ARG A 34 14.84 6.54 1.83
N ALA A 35 15.20 7.80 1.65
CA ALA A 35 16.48 8.33 2.11
C ALA A 35 16.61 8.24 3.64
N ALA A 36 15.51 8.36 4.37
CA ALA A 36 15.47 8.23 5.82
C ALA A 36 15.55 6.76 6.30
N GLY A 37 15.53 5.80 5.38
CA GLY A 37 15.67 4.39 5.72
C GLY A 37 14.38 3.59 5.74
N CYS A 38 13.25 4.17 5.33
CA CYS A 38 11.99 3.42 5.24
C CYS A 38 12.09 2.35 4.14
N GLU A 39 11.71 1.14 4.48
CA GLU A 39 11.65 0.01 3.55
C GLU A 39 10.24 -0.18 2.99
N TRP A 40 9.25 0.35 3.68
CA TRP A 40 7.85 0.36 3.25
C TRP A 40 7.17 1.64 3.71
N VAL A 41 6.08 1.98 3.05
CA VAL A 41 5.19 3.07 3.43
C VAL A 41 3.75 2.64 3.19
N VAL A 42 2.86 2.99 4.11
CA VAL A 42 1.41 2.84 3.92
C VAL A 42 0.82 4.22 3.70
N LEU A 43 0.28 4.46 2.52
CA LEU A 43 -0.46 5.67 2.20
C LEU A 43 -1.91 5.48 2.65
N ASP A 44 -2.40 6.35 3.50
CA ASP A 44 -3.73 6.21 4.07
C ASP A 44 -4.79 6.96 3.26
N MET A 45 -5.84 6.25 2.84
CA MET A 45 -7.03 6.84 2.23
C MET A 45 -8.23 6.87 3.18
N GLU A 46 -8.14 6.17 4.32
CA GLU A 46 -9.28 6.06 5.24
C GLU A 46 -9.48 7.34 6.04
N HIS A 47 -8.41 7.90 6.57
CA HIS A 47 -8.47 9.03 7.49
C HIS A 47 -7.82 10.31 6.95
N SER A 48 -7.31 10.29 5.73
CA SER A 48 -6.63 11.46 5.14
C SER A 48 -7.53 12.31 4.26
N GLY A 49 -8.61 11.73 3.73
CA GLY A 49 -9.45 12.38 2.73
C GLY A 49 -8.84 12.45 1.34
N VAL A 50 -7.68 11.84 1.13
CA VAL A 50 -7.00 11.85 -0.16
C VAL A 50 -7.68 10.89 -1.14
N GLY A 51 -7.76 11.28 -2.41
CA GLY A 51 -8.36 10.48 -3.47
C GLY A 51 -7.34 9.61 -4.22
N ILE A 52 -7.86 8.79 -5.13
CA ILE A 52 -7.04 7.84 -5.90
C ILE A 52 -6.02 8.55 -6.79
N ASP A 53 -6.33 9.74 -7.31
CA ASP A 53 -5.39 10.47 -8.16
C ASP A 53 -4.10 10.80 -7.43
N THR A 54 -4.20 11.26 -6.18
CA THR A 54 -3.05 11.53 -5.33
C THR A 54 -2.26 10.25 -5.02
N ILE A 55 -2.94 9.17 -4.71
CA ILE A 55 -2.31 7.87 -4.45
C ILE A 55 -1.55 7.39 -5.69
N LYS A 56 -2.17 7.49 -6.86
CA LYS A 56 -1.55 7.09 -8.12
C LYS A 56 -0.27 7.90 -8.41
N GLN A 57 -0.30 9.19 -8.12
CA GLN A 57 0.89 10.05 -8.24
C GLN A 57 2.00 9.61 -7.28
N GLN A 58 1.67 9.33 -6.02
CA GLN A 58 2.66 8.87 -5.06
C GLN A 58 3.29 7.53 -5.46
N ILE A 59 2.49 6.61 -5.97
CA ILE A 59 3.00 5.34 -6.50
C ILE A 59 3.96 5.60 -7.67
N ALA A 60 3.63 6.54 -8.55
CA ALA A 60 4.50 6.92 -9.66
C ALA A 60 5.83 7.50 -9.18
N TYR A 61 5.83 8.33 -8.13
CA TYR A 61 7.05 8.89 -7.56
C TYR A 61 7.94 7.84 -6.88
N ALA A 62 7.38 6.70 -6.51
CA ALA A 62 8.13 5.60 -5.93
C ALA A 62 8.84 4.72 -6.96
N ARG A 63 8.53 4.88 -8.24
CA ARG A 63 9.13 4.06 -9.30
C ARG A 63 10.64 4.22 -9.32
N GLY A 64 11.34 3.09 -9.39
CA GLY A 64 12.80 3.06 -9.36
C GLY A 64 13.41 3.21 -7.98
N LEU A 65 12.61 3.43 -6.95
CA LEU A 65 13.07 3.47 -5.57
C LEU A 65 12.87 2.10 -4.90
N ASP A 66 13.77 1.77 -4.01
CA ASP A 66 13.74 0.52 -3.26
C ASP A 66 12.86 0.66 -2.02
N ILE A 67 11.57 0.87 -2.21
CA ILE A 67 10.58 1.03 -1.16
C ILE A 67 9.25 0.39 -1.59
N ALA A 68 8.64 -0.38 -0.69
CA ALA A 68 7.34 -0.97 -0.95
C ALA A 68 6.23 0.04 -0.57
N VAL A 69 5.36 0.35 -1.54
CA VAL A 69 4.23 1.26 -1.31
C VAL A 69 2.95 0.46 -1.16
N TRP A 70 2.37 0.53 0.03
CA TRP A 70 1.08 -0.06 0.35
C TRP A 70 0.04 1.05 0.55
N VAL A 71 -1.23 0.69 0.42
CA VAL A 71 -2.33 1.65 0.57
C VAL A 71 -3.36 1.09 1.54
N ARG A 72 -3.77 1.89 2.52
CA ARG A 72 -4.98 1.60 3.27
C ARG A 72 -6.15 2.20 2.50
N VAL A 73 -7.01 1.31 1.98
CA VAL A 73 -8.19 1.70 1.20
C VAL A 73 -9.24 2.33 2.11
N PRO A 74 -10.15 3.19 1.56
CA PRO A 74 -11.11 3.90 2.40
C PRO A 74 -12.27 3.02 2.88
N GLU A 75 -12.51 1.88 2.21
CA GLU A 75 -13.66 1.03 2.52
C GLU A 75 -13.44 -0.40 2.05
N LYS A 76 -14.29 -1.30 2.54
CA LYS A 76 -14.31 -2.71 2.13
C LYS A 76 -15.17 -2.87 0.87
N SER A 77 -14.61 -2.63 -0.30
CA SER A 77 -15.30 -2.81 -1.57
C SER A 77 -14.37 -3.32 -2.64
N TYR A 78 -14.93 -4.01 -3.63
CA TYR A 78 -14.18 -4.46 -4.81
C TYR A 78 -13.52 -3.28 -5.51
N ALA A 79 -14.28 -2.19 -5.72
CA ALA A 79 -13.78 -1.03 -6.45
C ALA A 79 -12.58 -0.39 -5.73
N ALA A 80 -12.64 -0.23 -4.41
CA ALA A 80 -11.55 0.34 -3.64
C ALA A 80 -10.28 -0.50 -3.75
N VAL A 81 -10.40 -1.82 -3.59
CA VAL A 81 -9.26 -2.75 -3.66
C VAL A 81 -8.67 -2.81 -5.06
N ALA A 82 -9.52 -3.03 -6.07
CA ALA A 82 -9.06 -3.18 -7.45
C ALA A 82 -8.40 -1.91 -7.97
N THR A 83 -8.95 -0.74 -7.66
CA THR A 83 -8.43 0.53 -8.16
C THR A 83 -7.00 0.81 -7.66
N VAL A 84 -6.73 0.58 -6.38
CA VAL A 84 -5.38 0.84 -5.85
C VAL A 84 -4.36 -0.20 -6.32
N LEU A 85 -4.77 -1.46 -6.48
CA LEU A 85 -3.88 -2.49 -7.03
C LEU A 85 -3.56 -2.22 -8.49
N ASP A 86 -4.55 -1.81 -9.29
CA ASP A 86 -4.34 -1.43 -10.67
C ASP A 86 -3.45 -0.19 -10.80
N ALA A 87 -3.49 0.71 -9.83
CA ALA A 87 -2.59 1.86 -9.78
C ALA A 87 -1.14 1.48 -9.48
N GLY A 88 -0.90 0.26 -9.01
CA GLY A 88 0.45 -0.25 -8.76
C GLY A 88 0.83 -0.41 -7.29
N ALA A 89 -0.12 -0.31 -6.36
CA ALA A 89 0.15 -0.59 -4.97
C ALA A 89 0.65 -2.02 -4.79
N ARG A 90 1.68 -2.21 -3.98
CA ARG A 90 2.29 -3.52 -3.72
C ARG A 90 1.56 -4.32 -2.66
N GLY A 91 0.72 -3.67 -1.90
CA GLY A 91 -0.10 -4.31 -0.88
C GLY A 91 -1.24 -3.38 -0.48
N ILE A 92 -2.21 -3.95 0.18
CA ILE A 92 -3.37 -3.21 0.67
C ILE A 92 -3.59 -3.49 2.16
N MET A 93 -4.10 -2.49 2.85
CA MET A 93 -4.66 -2.62 4.18
C MET A 93 -6.14 -2.27 4.10
N VAL A 94 -6.99 -3.17 4.54
CA VAL A 94 -8.45 -2.96 4.48
C VAL A 94 -8.96 -2.70 5.89
N PRO A 95 -9.68 -1.58 6.09
CA PRO A 95 -10.16 -1.22 7.41
C PRO A 95 -11.34 -2.08 7.85
N MET A 96 -11.48 -2.24 9.16
CA MET A 96 -12.70 -2.74 9.79
C MET A 96 -13.13 -4.14 9.35
N LEU A 97 -12.19 -5.04 9.08
CA LEU A 97 -12.52 -6.44 8.82
C LEU A 97 -13.01 -7.09 10.12
N GLU A 98 -14.20 -7.67 10.07
CA GLU A 98 -14.86 -8.23 11.25
C GLU A 98 -15.22 -9.71 11.09
N THR A 99 -15.31 -10.22 9.86
CA THR A 99 -15.75 -11.59 9.59
C THR A 99 -14.79 -12.33 8.66
N VAL A 100 -14.82 -13.66 8.73
CA VAL A 100 -14.07 -14.52 7.81
C VAL A 100 -14.52 -14.32 6.37
N GLU A 101 -15.83 -14.12 6.16
CA GLU A 101 -16.40 -13.89 4.83
C GLU A 101 -15.83 -12.61 4.19
N GLN A 102 -15.73 -11.55 4.97
CA GLN A 102 -15.12 -10.30 4.50
C GLN A 102 -13.66 -10.51 4.08
N ALA A 103 -12.90 -11.27 4.85
CA ALA A 103 -11.51 -11.60 4.50
C ALA A 103 -11.42 -12.43 3.22
N GLN A 104 -12.32 -13.38 3.02
CA GLN A 104 -12.40 -14.18 1.81
C GLN A 104 -12.75 -13.32 0.59
N ASP A 105 -13.70 -12.41 0.74
CA ASP A 105 -14.06 -11.45 -0.30
C ASP A 105 -12.85 -10.59 -0.70
N LEU A 106 -12.12 -10.10 0.28
CA LEU A 106 -10.90 -9.32 0.04
C LEU A 106 -9.89 -10.09 -0.80
N VAL A 107 -9.64 -11.34 -0.48
CA VAL A 107 -8.71 -12.19 -1.23
C VAL A 107 -9.18 -12.35 -2.69
N ARG A 108 -10.49 -12.56 -2.91
CA ARG A 108 -11.04 -12.65 -4.26
C ARG A 108 -10.87 -11.35 -5.04
N TRP A 109 -11.13 -10.22 -4.40
CA TRP A 109 -11.00 -8.89 -5.03
C TRP A 109 -9.57 -8.54 -5.38
N ALA A 110 -8.60 -9.03 -4.59
CA ALA A 110 -7.19 -8.76 -4.81
C ALA A 110 -6.58 -9.61 -5.93
N ARG A 111 -7.30 -10.59 -6.44
CA ARG A 111 -6.83 -11.49 -7.49
C ARG A 111 -7.58 -11.23 -8.78
N TYR A 112 -6.85 -11.29 -9.90
CA TYR A 112 -7.52 -11.31 -11.19
C TYR A 112 -8.33 -12.59 -11.32
N ARG A 113 -9.56 -12.45 -11.77
CA ARG A 113 -10.40 -13.63 -12.04
C ARG A 113 -9.89 -14.33 -13.29
N PRO A 114 -9.89 -15.65 -13.28
CA PRO A 114 -9.63 -16.41 -14.50
C PRO A 114 -10.71 -16.17 -15.57
#